data_afb1dabb2fa82134ededae622e46e2b6
#
_entry.id   afb1dabb2fa82134ededae622e46e2b6
#
_cell.length_a   1.000
_cell.length_b   1.000
_cell.length_c   1.000
_cell.angle_alpha   90.00
_cell.angle_beta   90.00
_cell.angle_gamma   90.00
#
_symmetry.space_group_name_H-M   'P 1'
#
loop_
_entity.id
_entity.type
_entity.pdbx_description
1 polymer ?
#
loop_
_entity_poly.entity_id
_entity_poly.type
_entity_poly.pdbx_seq_one_letter_code
_entity_poly.pdbx_strand_id
1 'polypeptide(L)'
;MVGAKDKVIVLSNDVVPSLGMPVAAPGLRAFGLAEGLRANGVKVKTVVTRGFTDRQWLRFGRSVPHPTASHAEIVSARQLARYLESNAPAVAVLINSNQVDHLKPIKGVRYVLDFFAPKMLETLYQHGEGYPKEELAALRRRKIRAIELADAFIVNGKKKLPYFLAWMLQADRDVRHLPLEVVNMCAPLHFSERVAGESVRFAVAGYLQSWSTLGSWVEVLERQLEHPQMSLDLLLPWHWGGGVGRSHESRADLDRLEQHGSVTTHGSMTFSEFQSFLSKVDVSIDLFQHNLEREYAMVTRSIISLACGVPIIHPPFTEVSPMIAEYDAGWLVDPPHTTALEKVISRILDDPDLVRQKKENARTLAAEVLDPGVALKPLLRIMEGW
;
A
#
# COMPACT_ATOMS: atom_id res chain seq x y z
N MET A 1 -2.75 -29.93 -14.07
CA MET A 1 -3.63 -29.44 -13.00
C MET A 1 -2.76 -29.08 -11.81
N VAL A 2 -2.58 -27.78 -11.56
CA VAL A 2 -2.06 -27.30 -10.29
C VAL A 2 -3.22 -27.51 -9.31
N GLY A 3 -3.25 -28.67 -8.67
CA GLY A 3 -4.27 -28.98 -7.68
C GLY A 3 -4.05 -28.11 -6.44
N ALA A 4 -5.03 -28.02 -5.54
CA ALA A 4 -5.00 -27.36 -4.22
C ALA A 4 -3.81 -27.77 -3.31
N LYS A 5 -2.75 -28.34 -3.86
CA LYS A 5 -1.55 -28.87 -3.21
C LYS A 5 -0.28 -28.09 -3.52
N ASP A 6 -0.30 -27.14 -4.47
CA ASP A 6 0.93 -26.46 -4.84
C ASP A 6 1.27 -25.35 -3.86
N LYS A 7 2.54 -25.37 -3.48
CA LYS A 7 3.13 -24.39 -2.58
C LYS A 7 3.30 -23.06 -3.30
N VAL A 8 2.76 -21.99 -2.74
CA VAL A 8 3.00 -20.63 -3.21
C VAL A 8 4.07 -19.98 -2.35
N ILE A 9 5.00 -19.29 -2.99
CA ILE A 9 6.08 -18.54 -2.36
C ILE A 9 5.91 -17.08 -2.76
N VAL A 10 5.54 -16.23 -1.81
CA VAL A 10 5.44 -14.79 -2.03
C VAL A 10 6.79 -14.14 -1.70
N LEU A 11 7.47 -13.61 -2.73
CA LEU A 11 8.74 -12.94 -2.58
C LEU A 11 8.52 -11.45 -2.32
N SER A 12 8.63 -11.05 -1.06
CA SER A 12 8.53 -9.64 -0.67
C SER A 12 9.84 -8.92 -0.91
N ASN A 13 9.77 -7.72 -1.47
CA ASN A 13 10.91 -6.82 -1.60
C ASN A 13 11.02 -5.82 -0.44
N ASP A 14 10.25 -6.03 0.63
CA ASP A 14 10.30 -5.27 1.88
C ASP A 14 9.92 -6.17 3.05
N VAL A 15 10.11 -5.69 4.29
CA VAL A 15 9.66 -6.39 5.49
C VAL A 15 8.13 -6.54 5.50
N VAL A 16 7.65 -7.58 6.15
CA VAL A 16 6.22 -7.88 6.28
C VAL A 16 5.75 -7.75 7.72
N PRO A 17 4.46 -7.53 7.99
CA PRO A 17 3.91 -7.32 9.34
C PRO A 17 4.33 -8.36 10.37
N SER A 18 4.38 -9.64 9.96
CA SER A 18 4.76 -10.74 10.86
C SER A 18 6.19 -10.65 11.44
N LEU A 19 7.02 -9.72 10.93
CA LEU A 19 8.36 -9.47 11.47
C LEU A 19 8.36 -8.45 12.63
N GLY A 20 7.20 -7.90 13.02
CA GLY A 20 7.08 -6.99 14.16
C GLY A 20 7.78 -5.63 13.99
N MET A 21 8.01 -5.21 12.77
CA MET A 21 8.62 -3.92 12.42
C MET A 21 7.62 -3.04 11.65
N PRO A 22 7.82 -1.70 11.65
CA PRO A 22 7.09 -0.84 10.71
C PRO A 22 7.28 -1.30 9.27
N VAL A 23 6.22 -1.28 8.48
CA VAL A 23 6.21 -1.83 7.12
C VAL A 23 5.87 -0.76 6.08
N ALA A 24 6.38 -0.94 4.86
CA ALA A 24 5.98 -0.15 3.71
C ALA A 24 4.98 -0.89 2.82
N ALA A 25 4.44 -0.16 1.85
CA ALA A 25 3.43 -0.67 0.93
C ALA A 25 3.79 -2.00 0.23
N PRO A 26 5.03 -2.26 -0.24
CA PRO A 26 5.37 -3.55 -0.85
C PRO A 26 5.29 -4.73 0.12
N GLY A 27 5.70 -4.53 1.37
CA GLY A 27 5.59 -5.55 2.42
C GLY A 27 4.14 -5.86 2.79
N LEU A 28 3.30 -4.83 2.86
CA LEU A 28 1.85 -4.98 3.07
C LEU A 28 1.18 -5.67 1.88
N ARG A 29 1.60 -5.38 0.65
CA ARG A 29 1.12 -6.10 -0.54
C ARG A 29 1.44 -7.58 -0.47
N ALA A 30 2.70 -7.92 -0.18
CA ALA A 30 3.13 -9.31 -0.03
C ALA A 30 2.35 -10.02 1.09
N PHE A 31 2.13 -9.35 2.21
CA PHE A 31 1.37 -9.87 3.34
C PHE A 31 -0.09 -10.12 2.95
N GLY A 32 -0.78 -9.15 2.36
CA GLY A 32 -2.17 -9.29 1.92
C GLY A 32 -2.35 -10.44 0.91
N LEU A 33 -1.44 -10.58 -0.07
CA LEU A 33 -1.45 -11.69 -1.00
C LEU A 33 -1.28 -13.04 -0.27
N ALA A 34 -0.35 -13.12 0.67
CA ALA A 34 -0.11 -14.34 1.42
C ALA A 34 -1.31 -14.73 2.31
N GLU A 35 -1.90 -13.76 3.02
CA GLU A 35 -3.08 -13.99 3.86
C GLU A 35 -4.29 -14.41 3.03
N GLY A 36 -4.53 -13.76 1.89
CA GLY A 36 -5.64 -14.12 1.01
C GLY A 36 -5.49 -15.51 0.39
N LEU A 37 -4.28 -15.92 0.02
CA LEU A 37 -4.02 -17.29 -0.44
C LEU A 37 -4.24 -18.30 0.69
N ARG A 38 -3.79 -18.02 1.92
CA ARG A 38 -4.05 -18.88 3.09
C ARG A 38 -5.54 -19.00 3.41
N ALA A 39 -6.28 -17.90 3.37
CA ALA A 39 -7.72 -17.88 3.58
C ALA A 39 -8.48 -18.76 2.57
N ASN A 40 -7.91 -18.96 1.37
CA ASN A 40 -8.42 -19.86 0.33
C ASN A 40 -7.78 -21.26 0.36
N GLY A 41 -7.14 -21.65 1.46
CA GLY A 41 -6.62 -23.01 1.67
C GLY A 41 -5.29 -23.34 0.96
N VAL A 42 -4.62 -22.33 0.39
CA VAL A 42 -3.34 -22.50 -0.30
C VAL A 42 -2.19 -22.54 0.71
N LYS A 43 -1.22 -23.44 0.52
CA LYS A 43 0.01 -23.49 1.32
C LYS A 43 0.94 -22.36 0.88
N VAL A 44 1.16 -21.37 1.75
CA VAL A 44 1.94 -20.18 1.42
C VAL A 44 3.15 -20.03 2.34
N LYS A 45 4.30 -19.77 1.72
CA LYS A 45 5.50 -19.23 2.37
C LYS A 45 5.71 -17.78 1.94
N THR A 46 6.01 -16.91 2.89
CA THR A 46 6.45 -15.55 2.59
C THR A 46 7.96 -15.48 2.76
N VAL A 47 8.65 -14.96 1.77
CA VAL A 47 10.11 -14.82 1.79
C VAL A 47 10.48 -13.35 1.71
N VAL A 48 11.33 -12.91 2.63
CA VAL A 48 11.87 -11.55 2.69
C VAL A 48 13.38 -11.61 2.48
N THR A 49 13.96 -10.67 1.73
CA THR A 49 15.40 -10.64 1.52
C THR A 49 16.14 -10.12 2.75
N ARG A 50 17.16 -10.85 3.21
CA ARG A 50 17.97 -10.55 4.40
C ARG A 50 18.49 -9.11 4.43
N GLY A 51 19.03 -8.60 3.32
CA GLY A 51 19.60 -7.27 3.29
C GLY A 51 18.56 -6.14 3.52
N PHE A 52 17.29 -6.39 3.25
CA PHE A 52 16.20 -5.49 3.63
C PHE A 52 15.91 -5.58 5.13
N THR A 53 15.74 -6.80 5.63
CA THR A 53 15.43 -7.07 7.03
C THR A 53 16.50 -6.51 7.96
N ASP A 54 17.76 -6.75 7.67
CA ASP A 54 18.89 -6.28 8.48
C ASP A 54 18.95 -4.75 8.53
N ARG A 55 18.74 -4.06 7.40
CA ARG A 55 18.68 -2.58 7.36
C ARG A 55 17.53 -2.03 8.21
N GLN A 56 16.36 -2.62 8.11
CA GLN A 56 15.20 -2.22 8.89
C GLN A 56 15.42 -2.45 10.38
N TRP A 57 15.93 -3.62 10.74
CA TRP A 57 16.22 -3.97 12.12
C TRP A 57 17.27 -3.03 12.73
N LEU A 58 18.36 -2.72 12.02
CA LEU A 58 19.38 -1.77 12.49
C LEU A 58 18.79 -0.36 12.73
N ARG A 59 17.79 -0.01 11.97
CA ARG A 59 17.21 1.34 11.98
C ARG A 59 16.12 1.53 13.02
N PHE A 60 15.25 0.54 13.21
CA PHE A 60 14.11 0.62 14.11
C PHE A 60 14.29 -0.17 15.38
N GLY A 61 15.28 -1.04 15.47
CA GLY A 61 15.04 -2.10 16.31
C GLY A 61 16.13 -2.71 17.13
N ARG A 62 17.06 -2.00 17.66
CA ARG A 62 17.81 -2.61 18.78
C ARG A 62 16.93 -2.92 19.98
N SER A 63 15.74 -2.36 20.05
CA SER A 63 14.71 -2.66 21.07
C SER A 63 13.73 -3.76 20.65
N VAL A 64 13.68 -4.15 19.37
CA VAL A 64 12.85 -5.25 18.89
C VAL A 64 13.75 -6.48 18.70
N PRO A 65 13.39 -7.67 19.23
CA PRO A 65 14.15 -8.89 19.00
C PRO A 65 14.40 -9.10 17.51
N HIS A 66 15.58 -9.61 17.16
CA HIS A 66 15.86 -9.97 15.75
C HIS A 66 14.76 -10.92 15.28
N PRO A 67 14.07 -10.61 14.17
CA PRO A 67 12.87 -11.34 13.79
C PRO A 67 13.20 -12.79 13.46
N THR A 68 12.75 -13.70 14.30
CA THR A 68 12.59 -15.10 13.98
C THR A 68 11.14 -15.28 13.56
N ALA A 69 10.89 -15.19 12.27
CA ALA A 69 9.53 -15.12 11.78
C ALA A 69 8.84 -16.48 11.79
N SER A 70 7.68 -16.58 12.43
CA SER A 70 6.82 -17.76 12.39
C SER A 70 6.20 -18.00 11.01
N HIS A 71 6.01 -16.96 10.20
CA HIS A 71 5.32 -17.02 8.90
C HIS A 71 6.09 -16.38 7.73
N ALA A 72 7.29 -15.85 7.95
CA ALA A 72 8.16 -15.33 6.92
C ALA A 72 9.57 -15.93 7.06
N GLU A 73 10.15 -16.32 5.94
CA GLU A 73 11.53 -16.81 5.88
C GLU A 73 12.46 -15.71 5.38
N ILE A 74 13.60 -15.53 6.05
CA ILE A 74 14.60 -14.52 5.68
C ILE A 74 15.68 -15.20 4.86
N VAL A 75 15.73 -14.88 3.55
CA VAL A 75 16.66 -15.51 2.60
C VAL A 75 17.58 -14.45 2.01
N SER A 76 18.89 -14.78 1.85
CA SER A 76 19.79 -13.91 1.12
C SER A 76 19.35 -13.77 -0.34
N ALA A 77 19.43 -12.58 -0.91
CA ALA A 77 19.07 -12.35 -2.31
C ALA A 77 19.82 -13.29 -3.26
N ARG A 78 21.12 -13.54 -3.02
CA ARG A 78 21.95 -14.46 -3.82
C ARG A 78 21.51 -15.94 -3.71
N GLN A 79 20.74 -16.30 -2.70
CA GLN A 79 20.25 -17.66 -2.48
C GLN A 79 18.81 -17.87 -2.97
N LEU A 80 18.12 -16.83 -3.45
CA LEU A 80 16.71 -16.92 -3.85
C LEU A 80 16.48 -18.01 -4.92
N ALA A 81 17.28 -18.06 -5.96
CA ALA A 81 17.13 -19.09 -7.00
C ALA A 81 17.28 -20.51 -6.41
N ARG A 82 18.29 -20.76 -5.60
CA ARG A 82 18.52 -22.05 -4.94
C ARG A 82 17.36 -22.39 -3.96
N TYR A 83 16.87 -21.38 -3.25
CA TYR A 83 15.72 -21.55 -2.37
C TYR A 83 14.47 -21.99 -3.15
N LEU A 84 14.19 -21.37 -4.30
CA LEU A 84 13.07 -21.78 -5.17
C LEU A 84 13.28 -23.19 -5.74
N GLU A 85 14.49 -23.51 -6.20
CA GLU A 85 14.85 -24.87 -6.67
C GLU A 85 14.55 -25.95 -5.62
N SER A 86 14.92 -25.70 -4.35
CA SER A 86 14.68 -26.66 -3.24
C SER A 86 13.21 -26.73 -2.80
N ASN A 87 12.37 -25.81 -3.24
CA ASN A 87 10.96 -25.79 -2.93
C ASN A 87 10.05 -26.16 -4.12
N ALA A 88 10.62 -26.49 -5.29
CA ALA A 88 9.87 -26.95 -6.45
C ALA A 88 9.17 -28.31 -6.19
N PRO A 89 7.96 -28.58 -6.77
CA PRO A 89 7.19 -27.64 -7.58
C PRO A 89 6.58 -26.50 -6.75
N ALA A 90 6.50 -25.30 -7.32
CA ALA A 90 5.98 -24.13 -6.62
C ALA A 90 5.54 -23.02 -7.60
N VAL A 91 4.69 -22.13 -7.10
CA VAL A 91 4.39 -20.82 -7.72
C VAL A 91 5.13 -19.74 -6.95
N ALA A 92 5.93 -18.90 -7.63
CA ALA A 92 6.64 -17.78 -7.04
C ALA A 92 5.97 -16.46 -7.43
N VAL A 93 5.42 -15.72 -6.47
CA VAL A 93 4.82 -14.40 -6.69
C VAL A 93 5.86 -13.33 -6.38
N LEU A 94 6.21 -12.53 -7.37
CA LEU A 94 7.23 -11.47 -7.30
C LEU A 94 6.55 -10.13 -7.11
N ILE A 95 6.80 -9.46 -5.98
CA ILE A 95 6.33 -8.08 -5.77
C ILE A 95 7.27 -7.11 -6.47
N ASN A 96 6.82 -6.50 -7.58
CA ASN A 96 7.66 -5.71 -8.47
C ASN A 96 8.85 -6.51 -9.08
N SER A 97 9.77 -5.79 -9.71
CA SER A 97 10.92 -6.38 -10.42
C SER A 97 12.24 -6.37 -9.64
N ASN A 98 12.23 -5.95 -8.36
CA ASN A 98 13.48 -5.65 -7.63
C ASN A 98 14.40 -6.86 -7.43
N GLN A 99 13.84 -8.07 -7.36
CA GLN A 99 14.60 -9.29 -7.05
C GLN A 99 14.99 -10.08 -8.30
N VAL A 100 14.57 -9.64 -9.50
CA VAL A 100 14.74 -10.41 -10.74
C VAL A 100 16.20 -10.69 -11.09
N ASP A 101 17.13 -9.82 -10.68
CA ASP A 101 18.56 -10.01 -10.93
C ASP A 101 19.15 -11.26 -10.23
N HIS A 102 18.43 -11.80 -9.24
CA HIS A 102 18.80 -13.00 -8.48
C HIS A 102 17.96 -14.23 -8.85
N LEU A 103 17.16 -14.12 -9.92
CA LEU A 103 16.25 -15.16 -10.38
C LEU A 103 16.60 -15.61 -11.80
N LYS A 104 16.18 -16.83 -12.12
CA LYS A 104 16.31 -17.47 -13.44
C LYS A 104 15.13 -18.42 -13.64
N PRO A 105 14.84 -18.87 -14.86
CA PRO A 105 13.91 -19.96 -15.09
C PRO A 105 14.33 -21.21 -14.31
N ILE A 106 13.38 -21.81 -13.57
CA ILE A 106 13.61 -23.01 -12.74
C ILE A 106 12.56 -24.04 -13.11
N LYS A 107 13.01 -25.26 -13.42
CA LYS A 107 12.08 -26.36 -13.74
C LYS A 107 11.14 -26.63 -12.56
N GLY A 108 9.84 -26.62 -12.83
CA GLY A 108 8.81 -26.82 -11.81
C GLY A 108 8.48 -25.57 -10.97
N VAL A 109 9.02 -24.39 -11.31
CA VAL A 109 8.61 -23.12 -10.72
C VAL A 109 7.94 -22.25 -11.77
N ARG A 110 6.71 -21.81 -11.48
CA ARG A 110 5.98 -20.80 -12.27
C ARG A 110 6.06 -19.45 -11.58
N TYR A 111 6.22 -18.40 -12.35
CA TYR A 111 6.39 -17.06 -11.84
C TYR A 111 5.17 -16.19 -12.12
N VAL A 112 4.63 -15.56 -11.08
CA VAL A 112 3.63 -14.49 -11.18
C VAL A 112 4.31 -13.17 -10.88
N LEU A 113 4.27 -12.22 -11.81
CA LEU A 113 4.77 -10.87 -11.57
C LEU A 113 3.63 -9.95 -11.13
N ASP A 114 3.77 -9.37 -9.94
CA ASP A 114 2.86 -8.34 -9.44
C ASP A 114 3.35 -6.95 -9.85
N PHE A 115 2.63 -6.30 -10.73
CA PHE A 115 2.84 -4.90 -11.12
C PHE A 115 2.27 -3.95 -10.05
N PHE A 116 2.91 -3.95 -8.89
CA PHE A 116 2.41 -3.23 -7.73
C PHE A 116 2.55 -1.71 -7.86
N ALA A 117 3.72 -1.19 -8.24
CA ALA A 117 3.99 0.24 -8.23
C ALA A 117 4.55 0.75 -9.57
N PRO A 118 4.19 1.99 -9.99
CA PRO A 118 4.73 2.62 -11.20
C PRO A 118 6.12 3.21 -10.95
N LYS A 119 7.11 2.36 -10.60
CA LYS A 119 8.46 2.73 -10.16
C LYS A 119 9.19 3.75 -11.03
N MET A 120 8.93 3.77 -12.34
CA MET A 120 9.53 4.76 -13.24
C MET A 120 9.02 6.17 -12.93
N LEU A 121 7.74 6.31 -12.63
CA LEU A 121 7.13 7.59 -12.27
C LEU A 121 7.60 8.03 -10.89
N GLU A 122 7.59 7.12 -9.90
CA GLU A 122 8.14 7.42 -8.57
C GLU A 122 9.57 7.95 -8.65
N THR A 123 10.43 7.31 -9.45
CA THR A 123 11.83 7.73 -9.65
C THR A 123 11.92 9.11 -10.29
N LEU A 124 11.08 9.41 -11.28
CA LEU A 124 11.04 10.75 -11.89
C LEU A 124 10.71 11.83 -10.86
N TYR A 125 9.67 11.63 -10.06
CA TYR A 125 9.28 12.59 -9.02
C TYR A 125 10.29 12.69 -7.87
N GLN A 126 11.05 11.65 -7.59
CA GLN A 126 12.14 11.69 -6.59
C GLN A 126 13.26 12.63 -6.98
N HIS A 127 13.53 12.77 -8.27
CA HIS A 127 14.62 13.60 -8.79
C HIS A 127 14.20 15.04 -9.13
N GLY A 128 12.95 15.42 -8.86
CA GLY A 128 12.44 16.76 -9.17
C GLY A 128 12.58 17.12 -10.64
N GLU A 129 13.27 18.21 -10.96
CA GLU A 129 13.53 18.64 -12.33
C GLU A 129 14.63 17.86 -13.04
N GLY A 130 15.40 17.04 -12.31
CA GLY A 130 16.45 16.20 -12.85
C GLY A 130 15.90 14.98 -13.59
N TYR A 131 16.53 14.60 -14.70
CA TYR A 131 16.19 13.36 -15.41
C TYR A 131 17.19 12.25 -15.10
N PRO A 132 16.87 11.25 -14.25
CA PRO A 132 17.79 10.21 -13.78
C PRO A 132 17.93 9.09 -14.83
N LYS A 133 18.55 9.41 -15.96
CA LYS A 133 18.64 8.56 -17.16
C LYS A 133 19.17 7.15 -16.87
N GLU A 134 20.24 7.04 -16.09
CA GLU A 134 20.89 5.75 -15.81
C GLU A 134 20.03 4.88 -14.89
N GLU A 135 19.43 5.47 -13.85
CA GLU A 135 18.56 4.78 -12.93
C GLU A 135 17.30 4.29 -13.65
N LEU A 136 16.66 5.12 -14.46
CA LEU A 136 15.51 4.75 -15.29
C LEU A 136 15.88 3.64 -16.27
N ALA A 137 17.07 3.69 -16.89
CA ALA A 137 17.54 2.63 -17.78
C ALA A 137 17.75 1.30 -17.02
N ALA A 138 18.26 1.33 -15.79
CA ALA A 138 18.40 0.15 -14.94
C ALA A 138 17.05 -0.42 -14.55
N LEU A 139 16.09 0.42 -14.13
CA LEU A 139 14.73 0.01 -13.81
C LEU A 139 14.01 -0.60 -15.02
N ARG A 140 14.19 -0.03 -16.21
CA ARG A 140 13.62 -0.56 -17.45
C ARG A 140 14.15 -1.97 -17.75
N ARG A 141 15.47 -2.18 -17.69
CA ARG A 141 16.05 -3.51 -17.91
C ARG A 141 15.52 -4.55 -16.93
N ARG A 142 15.44 -4.20 -15.64
CA ARG A 142 14.88 -5.11 -14.62
C ARG A 142 13.41 -5.43 -14.86
N LYS A 143 12.62 -4.43 -15.26
CA LYS A 143 11.20 -4.62 -15.54
C LYS A 143 10.99 -5.55 -16.73
N ILE A 144 11.71 -5.34 -17.84
CA ILE A 144 11.65 -6.20 -19.03
C ILE A 144 12.05 -7.63 -18.65
N ARG A 145 13.18 -7.80 -17.96
CA ARG A 145 13.64 -9.14 -17.51
C ARG A 145 12.62 -9.83 -16.59
N ALA A 146 11.94 -9.09 -15.73
CA ALA A 146 10.90 -9.66 -14.86
C ALA A 146 9.67 -10.11 -15.67
N ILE A 147 9.31 -9.36 -16.71
CA ILE A 147 8.22 -9.72 -17.63
C ILE A 147 8.59 -10.96 -18.44
N GLU A 148 9.82 -11.03 -18.95
CA GLU A 148 10.33 -12.21 -19.68
C GLU A 148 10.35 -13.47 -18.82
N LEU A 149 10.68 -13.35 -17.53
CA LEU A 149 10.70 -14.46 -16.57
C LEU A 149 9.30 -14.96 -16.19
N ALA A 150 8.29 -14.08 -16.18
CA ALA A 150 6.99 -14.39 -15.63
C ALA A 150 6.09 -15.20 -16.57
N ASP A 151 5.37 -16.18 -16.01
CA ASP A 151 4.34 -16.97 -16.70
C ASP A 151 2.96 -16.29 -16.65
N ALA A 152 2.71 -15.49 -15.60
CA ALA A 152 1.46 -14.77 -15.40
C ALA A 152 1.69 -13.43 -14.69
N PHE A 153 0.65 -12.58 -14.71
CA PHE A 153 0.74 -11.21 -14.25
C PHE A 153 -0.46 -10.84 -13.39
N ILE A 154 -0.22 -10.03 -12.36
CA ILE A 154 -1.28 -9.36 -11.61
C ILE A 154 -0.97 -7.87 -11.48
N VAL A 155 -2.02 -7.08 -11.34
CA VAL A 155 -1.93 -5.64 -11.13
C VAL A 155 -2.94 -5.23 -10.05
N ASN A 156 -2.57 -4.27 -9.22
CA ASN A 156 -3.41 -3.86 -8.09
C ASN A 156 -4.34 -2.67 -8.39
N GLY A 157 -4.72 -2.49 -9.65
CA GLY A 157 -5.67 -1.44 -10.05
C GLY A 157 -5.90 -1.41 -11.56
N LYS A 158 -7.06 -0.90 -11.97
CA LYS A 158 -7.48 -0.88 -13.37
C LYS A 158 -6.89 0.29 -14.18
N LYS A 159 -6.74 1.47 -13.56
CA LYS A 159 -6.24 2.68 -14.25
C LYS A 159 -4.83 2.50 -14.79
N LYS A 160 -3.98 1.75 -14.09
CA LYS A 160 -2.58 1.49 -14.50
C LYS A 160 -2.42 0.36 -15.53
N LEU A 161 -3.48 -0.35 -15.90
CA LEU A 161 -3.39 -1.42 -16.91
C LEU A 161 -2.74 -0.95 -18.22
N PRO A 162 -3.13 0.16 -18.85
CA PRO A 162 -2.49 0.62 -20.09
C PRO A 162 -0.99 0.85 -19.94
N TYR A 163 -0.57 1.39 -18.79
CA TYR A 163 0.85 1.60 -18.48
C TYR A 163 1.61 0.27 -18.44
N PHE A 164 1.06 -0.78 -17.86
CA PHE A 164 1.73 -2.08 -17.79
C PHE A 164 1.63 -2.88 -19.08
N LEU A 165 0.54 -2.77 -19.84
CA LEU A 165 0.44 -3.36 -21.18
C LEU A 165 1.52 -2.80 -22.12
N ALA A 166 1.82 -1.50 -22.05
CA ALA A 166 2.92 -0.91 -22.80
C ALA A 166 4.29 -1.55 -22.43
N TRP A 167 4.52 -1.86 -21.17
CA TRP A 167 5.73 -2.58 -20.73
C TRP A 167 5.78 -4.02 -21.22
N MET A 168 4.65 -4.72 -21.28
CA MET A 168 4.56 -6.06 -21.82
C MET A 168 4.88 -6.10 -23.32
N LEU A 169 4.37 -5.13 -24.10
CA LEU A 169 4.74 -4.96 -25.51
C LEU A 169 6.24 -4.67 -25.69
N GLN A 170 6.84 -3.86 -24.81
CA GLN A 170 8.28 -3.60 -24.79
C GLN A 170 9.14 -4.85 -24.48
N ALA A 171 8.55 -5.86 -23.87
CA ALA A 171 9.16 -7.15 -23.55
C ALA A 171 8.71 -8.27 -24.53
N ASP A 172 8.25 -7.90 -25.74
CA ASP A 172 7.81 -8.78 -26.80
C ASP A 172 6.74 -9.81 -26.38
N ARG A 173 5.86 -9.44 -25.42
CA ARG A 173 4.74 -10.29 -24.98
C ARG A 173 3.49 -10.03 -25.80
N ASP A 174 2.81 -11.08 -26.24
CA ASP A 174 1.51 -10.98 -26.88
C ASP A 174 0.43 -10.65 -25.84
N VAL A 175 0.04 -9.38 -25.78
CA VAL A 175 -0.93 -8.88 -24.80
C VAL A 175 -2.37 -9.38 -24.99
N ARG A 176 -2.68 -10.03 -26.13
CA ARG A 176 -4.03 -10.55 -26.42
C ARG A 176 -4.35 -11.81 -25.62
N HIS A 177 -3.33 -12.56 -25.19
CA HIS A 177 -3.48 -13.89 -24.60
C HIS A 177 -2.71 -14.05 -23.27
N LEU A 178 -2.36 -12.93 -22.62
CA LEU A 178 -1.65 -12.99 -21.35
C LEU A 178 -2.57 -13.40 -20.18
N PRO A 179 -2.13 -14.30 -19.32
CA PRO A 179 -2.78 -14.52 -18.04
C PRO A 179 -2.53 -13.32 -17.11
N LEU A 180 -3.38 -12.31 -17.22
CA LEU A 180 -3.30 -11.04 -16.49
C LEU A 180 -4.62 -10.79 -15.76
N GLU A 181 -4.56 -10.57 -14.46
CA GLU A 181 -5.72 -10.29 -13.61
C GLU A 181 -5.51 -9.04 -12.76
N VAL A 182 -6.61 -8.35 -12.46
CA VAL A 182 -6.62 -7.29 -11.46
C VAL A 182 -6.87 -7.92 -10.09
N VAL A 183 -5.88 -7.81 -9.21
CA VAL A 183 -5.94 -8.27 -7.83
C VAL A 183 -5.79 -7.05 -6.93
N ASN A 184 -6.88 -6.55 -6.36
CA ASN A 184 -6.87 -5.35 -5.55
C ASN A 184 -5.88 -5.45 -4.38
N MET A 185 -5.43 -4.31 -3.87
CA MET A 185 -4.76 -4.25 -2.58
C MET A 185 -5.75 -4.69 -1.51
N CYS A 186 -5.29 -5.50 -0.56
CA CYS A 186 -6.09 -6.01 0.53
C CYS A 186 -5.31 -5.95 1.84
N ALA A 187 -6.04 -5.95 2.94
CA ALA A 187 -5.48 -6.01 4.28
C ALA A 187 -6.43 -6.80 5.19
N PRO A 188 -5.93 -7.50 6.23
CA PRO A 188 -6.78 -8.11 7.23
C PRO A 188 -7.75 -7.08 7.83
N LEU A 189 -9.01 -7.44 7.91
CA LEU A 189 -10.04 -6.57 8.47
C LEU A 189 -9.86 -6.41 9.97
N HIS A 190 -10.02 -5.19 10.45
CA HIS A 190 -9.87 -4.87 11.88
C HIS A 190 -10.90 -3.83 12.28
N PHE A 191 -12.11 -4.27 12.59
CA PHE A 191 -13.18 -3.40 13.04
C PHE A 191 -13.16 -3.29 14.56
N SER A 192 -13.29 -2.07 15.07
CA SER A 192 -13.50 -1.79 16.48
C SER A 192 -14.61 -0.75 16.62
N GLU A 193 -15.40 -0.87 17.66
CA GLU A 193 -16.37 0.15 18.00
C GLU A 193 -15.70 1.15 18.93
N ARG A 194 -15.43 2.35 18.42
CA ARG A 194 -15.11 3.47 19.29
C ARG A 194 -16.39 3.94 19.96
N VAL A 195 -16.36 4.01 21.28
CA VAL A 195 -17.41 4.73 22.02
C VAL A 195 -17.36 6.19 21.59
N ALA A 196 -18.48 6.75 21.13
CA ALA A 196 -18.56 8.14 20.73
C ALA A 196 -18.05 9.05 21.85
N GLY A 197 -17.08 9.88 21.55
CA GLY A 197 -16.52 10.89 22.43
C GLY A 197 -17.16 12.25 22.19
N GLU A 198 -16.77 13.24 22.97
CA GLU A 198 -17.21 14.64 22.80
C GLU A 198 -16.63 15.31 21.55
N SER A 199 -15.62 14.71 20.90
CA SER A 199 -14.96 15.22 19.71
C SER A 199 -14.88 14.20 18.59
N VAL A 200 -14.91 14.67 17.33
CA VAL A 200 -14.59 13.89 16.14
C VAL A 200 -13.08 13.82 15.99
N ARG A 201 -12.57 12.61 15.91
CA ARG A 201 -11.14 12.34 15.82
C ARG A 201 -10.72 12.08 14.38
N PHE A 202 -10.01 13.03 13.81
CA PHE A 202 -9.41 12.91 12.47
C PHE A 202 -7.99 12.35 12.57
N ALA A 203 -7.51 11.71 11.50
CA ALA A 203 -6.11 11.29 11.40
C ALA A 203 -5.54 11.57 10.01
N VAL A 204 -4.31 12.09 9.99
CA VAL A 204 -3.44 12.15 8.81
C VAL A 204 -2.30 11.16 9.04
N ALA A 205 -2.28 10.08 8.24
CA ALA A 205 -1.32 9.01 8.41
C ALA A 205 -0.46 8.78 7.17
N GLY A 206 0.78 8.36 7.36
CA GLY A 206 1.71 7.99 6.32
C GLY A 206 2.88 8.95 6.16
N TYR A 207 3.88 8.56 5.42
CA TYR A 207 5.06 9.38 5.18
C TYR A 207 4.90 10.24 3.93
N LEU A 208 5.49 11.42 3.97
CA LEU A 208 5.55 12.33 2.84
C LEU A 208 6.58 11.83 1.83
N GLN A 209 6.23 11.93 0.57
CA GLN A 209 7.07 11.58 -0.58
C GLN A 209 7.08 12.75 -1.56
N SER A 210 8.10 12.86 -2.39
CA SER A 210 8.17 13.92 -3.41
C SER A 210 6.99 13.90 -4.40
N TRP A 211 6.36 12.76 -4.58
CA TRP A 211 5.13 12.62 -5.39
C TRP A 211 3.83 12.66 -4.58
N SER A 212 3.91 12.82 -3.27
CA SER A 212 2.76 12.88 -2.37
C SER A 212 2.94 14.09 -1.44
N THR A 213 2.97 15.27 -2.05
CA THR A 213 3.13 16.54 -1.35
C THR A 213 1.81 16.99 -0.74
N LEU A 214 1.91 17.66 0.40
CA LEU A 214 0.81 18.40 0.98
C LEU A 214 0.44 19.58 0.06
N GLY A 215 -0.50 20.36 0.44
CA GLY A 215 -0.91 21.54 -0.31
C GLY A 215 -1.73 22.45 0.58
N SER A 216 -2.42 23.40 0.00
CA SER A 216 -3.23 24.41 0.70
C SER A 216 -4.33 23.82 1.62
N TRP A 217 -4.64 22.53 1.53
CA TRP A 217 -5.58 21.87 2.43
C TRP A 217 -5.10 21.82 3.89
N VAL A 218 -3.80 21.93 4.14
CA VAL A 218 -3.23 22.05 5.49
C VAL A 218 -3.74 23.28 6.20
N GLU A 219 -3.82 24.42 5.51
CA GLU A 219 -4.36 25.67 6.05
C GLU A 219 -5.85 25.55 6.42
N VAL A 220 -6.60 24.69 5.72
CA VAL A 220 -7.98 24.39 6.10
C VAL A 220 -8.01 23.65 7.43
N LEU A 221 -7.15 22.66 7.61
CA LEU A 221 -7.05 21.96 8.90
C LEU A 221 -6.70 22.90 10.06
N GLU A 222 -5.72 23.79 9.87
CA GLU A 222 -5.37 24.80 10.89
C GLU A 222 -6.60 25.59 11.34
N ARG A 223 -7.39 26.11 10.39
CA ARG A 223 -8.61 26.86 10.72
C ARG A 223 -9.69 26.00 11.39
N GLN A 224 -9.87 24.77 10.92
CA GLN A 224 -10.88 23.86 11.46
C GLN A 224 -10.54 23.32 12.86
N LEU A 225 -9.25 23.27 13.22
CA LEU A 225 -8.79 22.85 14.55
C LEU A 225 -9.18 23.84 15.67
N GLU A 226 -9.59 25.06 15.33
CA GLU A 226 -10.20 26.00 16.28
C GLU A 226 -11.59 25.52 16.75
N HIS A 227 -12.22 24.56 16.03
CA HIS A 227 -13.50 24.00 16.43
C HIS A 227 -13.33 23.05 17.63
N PRO A 228 -14.03 23.26 18.75
CA PRO A 228 -13.79 22.51 20.00
C PRO A 228 -14.06 21.01 19.91
N GLN A 229 -14.87 20.59 18.92
CA GLN A 229 -15.18 19.17 18.68
C GLN A 229 -14.22 18.51 17.70
N MET A 230 -13.20 19.20 17.21
CA MET A 230 -12.19 18.60 16.30
C MET A 230 -10.92 18.24 17.04
N SER A 231 -10.45 17.00 16.85
CA SER A 231 -9.10 16.59 17.22
C SER A 231 -8.39 15.93 16.04
N LEU A 232 -7.07 16.09 15.96
CA LEU A 232 -6.27 15.59 14.85
C LEU A 232 -5.09 14.77 15.36
N ASP A 233 -4.96 13.57 14.84
CA ASP A 233 -3.78 12.73 15.02
C ASP A 233 -2.87 12.82 13.79
N LEU A 234 -1.60 13.11 13.99
CA LEU A 234 -0.57 13.09 12.96
C LEU A 234 0.33 11.88 13.16
N LEU A 235 0.25 10.92 12.24
CA LEU A 235 1.14 9.77 12.17
C LEU A 235 2.00 9.89 10.90
N LEU A 236 3.09 10.63 10.97
CA LEU A 236 3.97 10.94 9.85
C LEU A 236 5.36 10.30 10.05
N PRO A 237 5.44 8.97 10.00
CA PRO A 237 6.68 8.27 10.23
C PRO A 237 7.69 8.58 9.13
N TRP A 238 8.96 8.54 9.52
CA TRP A 238 10.04 8.67 8.57
C TRP A 238 10.12 7.44 7.64
N HIS A 239 10.31 7.67 6.32
CA HIS A 239 10.45 6.58 5.35
C HIS A 239 11.88 6.04 5.35
N TRP A 240 12.05 4.76 5.50
CA TRP A 240 13.36 4.10 5.57
C TRP A 240 14.12 4.00 4.24
N GLY A 241 13.49 4.28 3.11
CA GLY A 241 14.15 4.34 1.80
C GLY A 241 15.23 5.42 1.68
N GLY A 242 15.38 6.27 2.73
CA GLY A 242 16.38 7.32 2.80
C GLY A 242 16.12 8.47 1.82
N GLY A 243 16.45 9.72 2.20
CA GLY A 243 16.58 10.84 1.28
C GLY A 243 15.37 11.33 0.50
N VAL A 244 14.21 10.73 0.66
CA VAL A 244 13.03 11.19 -0.05
C VAL A 244 12.57 12.49 0.57
N GLY A 245 12.62 13.53 -0.23
CA GLY A 245 12.47 14.90 0.15
C GLY A 245 11.26 15.16 1.02
N ARG A 246 11.51 15.47 2.25
CA ARG A 246 10.69 16.43 2.95
C ARG A 246 10.97 17.75 2.22
N SER A 247 10.05 18.20 1.37
CA SER A 247 10.15 19.59 0.92
C SER A 247 10.17 20.45 2.18
N HIS A 248 11.00 21.46 2.23
CA HIS A 248 11.04 22.38 3.37
C HIS A 248 9.65 22.97 3.65
N GLU A 249 8.86 23.21 2.60
CA GLU A 249 7.48 23.71 2.67
C GLU A 249 6.55 22.77 3.42
N SER A 250 6.49 21.48 3.04
CA SER A 250 5.64 20.50 3.74
C SER A 250 6.05 20.30 5.20
N ARG A 251 7.31 20.52 5.56
CA ARG A 251 7.75 20.43 6.96
C ARG A 251 7.27 21.62 7.78
N ALA A 252 7.36 22.83 7.23
CA ALA A 252 6.90 24.04 7.91
C ALA A 252 5.38 23.99 8.20
N ASP A 253 4.60 23.48 7.24
CA ASP A 253 3.16 23.29 7.42
C ASP A 253 2.84 22.30 8.54
N LEU A 254 3.57 21.19 8.59
CA LEU A 254 3.39 20.18 9.65
C LEU A 254 3.83 20.72 11.02
N ASP A 255 4.93 21.46 11.09
CA ASP A 255 5.43 22.06 12.34
C ASP A 255 4.40 23.03 12.93
N ARG A 256 3.63 23.73 12.09
CA ARG A 256 2.52 24.59 12.54
C ARG A 256 1.37 23.75 13.12
N LEU A 257 0.94 22.69 12.41
CA LEU A 257 -0.10 21.78 12.91
C LEU A 257 0.31 21.13 14.23
N GLU A 258 1.56 20.66 14.34
CA GLU A 258 2.09 19.99 15.54
C GLU A 258 2.07 20.88 16.80
N GLN A 259 2.05 22.21 16.64
CA GLN A 259 1.99 23.16 17.75
C GLN A 259 0.57 23.42 18.27
N HIS A 260 -0.46 22.97 17.56
CA HIS A 260 -1.85 23.19 17.96
C HIS A 260 -2.28 22.25 19.09
N GLY A 261 -2.96 22.78 20.12
CA GLY A 261 -3.35 22.01 21.31
C GLY A 261 -4.28 20.81 21.08
N SER A 262 -5.04 20.82 19.98
CA SER A 262 -5.92 19.72 19.56
C SER A 262 -5.22 18.68 18.66
N VAL A 263 -3.91 18.77 18.48
CA VAL A 263 -3.10 17.88 17.64
C VAL A 263 -2.25 16.96 18.49
N THR A 264 -2.31 15.65 18.18
CA THR A 264 -1.44 14.63 18.80
C THR A 264 -0.55 14.02 17.75
N THR A 265 0.77 14.10 17.94
CA THR A 265 1.76 13.50 17.03
C THR A 265 2.18 12.11 17.52
N HIS A 266 2.26 11.17 16.58
CA HIS A 266 2.64 9.78 16.85
C HIS A 266 3.93 9.41 16.11
N GLY A 267 4.72 8.54 16.73
CA GLY A 267 5.90 7.92 16.10
C GLY A 267 5.56 6.77 15.16
N SER A 268 6.59 6.11 14.66
CA SER A 268 6.44 4.91 13.82
C SER A 268 5.75 3.78 14.59
N MET A 269 4.83 3.09 13.94
CA MET A 269 4.06 1.98 14.49
C MET A 269 4.28 0.71 13.68
N THR A 270 4.21 -0.45 14.32
CA THR A 270 4.03 -1.74 13.66
C THR A 270 2.65 -1.78 12.98
N PHE A 271 2.42 -2.74 12.09
CA PHE A 271 1.13 -2.83 11.40
C PHE A 271 -0.05 -3.04 12.36
N SER A 272 0.10 -3.90 13.37
CA SER A 272 -0.96 -4.14 14.35
C SER A 272 -1.23 -2.93 15.25
N GLU A 273 -0.19 -2.19 15.64
CA GLU A 273 -0.35 -0.92 16.37
C GLU A 273 -1.05 0.12 15.50
N PHE A 274 -0.75 0.18 14.20
CA PHE A 274 -1.42 1.07 13.28
C PHE A 274 -2.90 0.73 13.09
N GLN A 275 -3.24 -0.56 12.97
CA GLN A 275 -4.65 -0.97 12.95
C GLN A 275 -5.37 -0.61 14.26
N SER A 276 -4.73 -0.85 15.42
CA SER A 276 -5.26 -0.46 16.73
C SER A 276 -5.37 1.06 16.91
N PHE A 277 -4.50 1.83 16.29
CA PHE A 277 -4.59 3.29 16.24
C PHE A 277 -5.80 3.72 15.41
N LEU A 278 -5.94 3.19 14.18
CA LEU A 278 -7.06 3.51 13.29
C LEU A 278 -8.41 3.16 13.90
N SER A 279 -8.50 2.11 14.70
CA SER A 279 -9.75 1.74 15.39
C SER A 279 -10.29 2.82 16.33
N LYS A 280 -9.46 3.79 16.70
CA LYS A 280 -9.80 4.95 17.55
C LYS A 280 -10.05 6.23 16.74
N VAL A 281 -9.96 6.18 15.43
CA VAL A 281 -10.16 7.30 14.51
C VAL A 281 -11.58 7.30 13.97
N ASP A 282 -12.15 8.49 13.78
CA ASP A 282 -13.47 8.63 13.18
C ASP A 282 -13.39 8.84 11.68
N VAL A 283 -12.43 9.64 11.22
CA VAL A 283 -12.24 9.95 9.81
C VAL A 283 -10.74 10.03 9.50
N SER A 284 -10.30 9.33 8.48
CA SER A 284 -8.94 9.46 7.95
C SER A 284 -8.88 10.54 6.87
N ILE A 285 -7.80 11.33 6.82
CA ILE A 285 -7.56 12.33 5.78
C ILE A 285 -6.32 11.90 5.02
N ASP A 286 -6.46 11.70 3.72
CA ASP A 286 -5.37 11.30 2.84
C ASP A 286 -5.44 12.08 1.52
N LEU A 287 -5.10 13.36 1.61
CA LEU A 287 -5.09 14.32 0.51
C LEU A 287 -3.65 14.61 0.07
N PHE A 288 -3.46 14.79 -1.22
CA PHE A 288 -2.17 15.15 -1.85
C PHE A 288 -2.40 15.76 -3.22
N GLN A 289 -1.41 16.48 -3.72
CA GLN A 289 -1.47 17.14 -5.02
C GLN A 289 -1.60 16.11 -6.16
N HIS A 290 -2.33 16.49 -7.20
CA HIS A 290 -2.49 15.70 -8.40
C HIS A 290 -1.17 15.57 -9.17
N ASN A 291 -0.83 14.36 -9.57
CA ASN A 291 0.20 14.05 -10.55
C ASN A 291 -0.01 12.65 -11.14
N LEU A 292 0.69 12.35 -12.21
CA LEU A 292 0.51 11.09 -12.96
C LEU A 292 0.81 9.84 -12.12
N GLU A 293 1.76 9.91 -11.18
CA GLU A 293 2.03 8.79 -10.28
C GLU A 293 0.84 8.55 -9.34
N ARG A 294 0.24 9.62 -8.81
CA ARG A 294 -0.91 9.53 -7.91
C ARG A 294 -2.18 9.02 -8.60
N GLU A 295 -2.37 9.28 -9.89
CA GLU A 295 -3.47 8.69 -10.67
C GLU A 295 -3.41 7.16 -10.68
N TYR A 296 -2.19 6.59 -10.76
CA TYR A 296 -1.96 5.15 -10.76
C TYR A 296 -1.76 4.57 -9.34
N ALA A 297 -1.83 5.40 -8.31
CA ALA A 297 -1.61 4.93 -6.95
C ALA A 297 -2.82 4.16 -6.40
N MET A 298 -2.59 2.90 -6.02
CA MET A 298 -3.43 2.20 -5.06
C MET A 298 -2.92 2.55 -3.66
N VAL A 299 -3.42 3.64 -3.10
CA VAL A 299 -2.87 4.26 -1.89
C VAL A 299 -3.07 3.33 -0.69
N THR A 300 -1.99 2.68 -0.26
CA THR A 300 -2.01 1.60 0.73
C THR A 300 -2.59 2.03 2.08
N ARG A 301 -2.26 3.23 2.56
CA ARG A 301 -2.78 3.75 3.83
C ARG A 301 -4.30 3.98 3.80
N SER A 302 -4.84 4.42 2.65
CA SER A 302 -6.28 4.54 2.45
C SER A 302 -6.97 3.18 2.49
N ILE A 303 -6.38 2.17 1.84
CA ILE A 303 -6.87 0.78 1.89
C ILE A 303 -6.88 0.26 3.33
N ILE A 304 -5.84 0.53 4.12
CA ILE A 304 -5.80 0.08 5.52
C ILE A 304 -6.85 0.80 6.36
N SER A 305 -7.04 2.11 6.18
CA SER A 305 -8.09 2.86 6.87
C SER A 305 -9.48 2.26 6.58
N LEU A 306 -9.80 2.03 5.30
CA LEU A 306 -11.05 1.40 4.88
C LEU A 306 -11.18 -0.03 5.42
N ALA A 307 -10.11 -0.83 5.42
CA ALA A 307 -10.10 -2.18 6.00
C ALA A 307 -10.29 -2.20 7.53
N CYS A 308 -10.06 -1.07 8.19
CA CYS A 308 -10.39 -0.85 9.60
C CYS A 308 -11.79 -0.25 9.81
N GLY A 309 -12.60 -0.09 8.75
CA GLY A 309 -13.93 0.52 8.81
C GLY A 309 -13.90 2.03 9.04
N VAL A 310 -12.78 2.69 8.74
CA VAL A 310 -12.61 4.14 8.90
C VAL A 310 -12.86 4.83 7.56
N PRO A 311 -13.90 5.68 7.46
CA PRO A 311 -14.17 6.45 6.25
C PRO A 311 -13.06 7.49 6.01
N ILE A 312 -12.90 7.89 4.76
CA ILE A 312 -11.75 8.68 4.35
C ILE A 312 -12.13 9.92 3.53
N ILE A 313 -11.46 11.04 3.79
CA ILE A 313 -11.42 12.20 2.88
C ILE A 313 -10.26 11.98 1.93
N HIS A 314 -10.55 11.84 0.63
CA HIS A 314 -9.60 11.37 -0.37
C HIS A 314 -9.74 12.13 -1.70
N PRO A 315 -8.66 12.31 -2.51
CA PRO A 315 -8.79 12.94 -3.82
C PRO A 315 -9.55 12.06 -4.82
N PRO A 316 -10.18 12.65 -5.89
CA PRO A 316 -11.05 11.90 -6.80
C PRO A 316 -10.32 11.14 -7.91
N PHE A 317 -8.99 11.21 -7.99
CA PHE A 317 -8.25 10.78 -9.18
C PHE A 317 -7.44 9.48 -9.03
N THR A 318 -7.35 8.88 -7.84
CA THR A 318 -6.54 7.66 -7.59
C THR A 318 -7.25 6.37 -8.00
N GLU A 319 -6.54 5.24 -7.89
CA GLU A 319 -7.14 3.89 -8.05
C GLU A 319 -8.16 3.55 -6.95
N VAL A 320 -8.07 4.20 -5.77
CA VAL A 320 -8.97 3.95 -4.63
C VAL A 320 -10.27 4.74 -4.78
N SER A 321 -10.23 5.89 -5.44
CA SER A 321 -11.36 6.82 -5.51
C SER A 321 -12.67 6.21 -6.05
N PRO A 322 -12.66 5.35 -7.10
CA PRO A 322 -13.87 4.69 -7.57
C PRO A 322 -14.55 3.82 -6.49
N MET A 323 -13.77 3.10 -5.66
CA MET A 323 -14.33 2.26 -4.59
C MET A 323 -14.99 3.11 -3.51
N ILE A 324 -14.35 4.25 -3.14
CA ILE A 324 -14.92 5.18 -2.16
C ILE A 324 -16.25 5.74 -2.66
N ALA A 325 -16.34 6.10 -3.95
CA ALA A 325 -17.57 6.61 -4.56
C ALA A 325 -18.65 5.53 -4.65
N GLU A 326 -18.32 4.34 -5.10
CA GLU A 326 -19.27 3.23 -5.30
C GLU A 326 -19.93 2.79 -4.00
N TYR A 327 -19.14 2.69 -2.93
CA TYR A 327 -19.64 2.27 -1.61
C TYR A 327 -20.04 3.43 -0.72
N ASP A 328 -19.88 4.66 -1.17
CA ASP A 328 -20.11 5.84 -0.34
C ASP A 328 -19.33 5.79 0.99
N ALA A 329 -18.10 5.28 0.94
CA ALA A 329 -17.26 4.97 2.10
C ALA A 329 -16.35 6.13 2.56
N GLY A 330 -16.68 7.36 2.16
CA GLY A 330 -15.89 8.54 2.47
C GLY A 330 -16.32 9.75 1.66
N TRP A 331 -15.43 10.71 1.52
CA TRP A 331 -15.67 11.95 0.78
C TRP A 331 -14.55 12.17 -0.25
N LEU A 332 -14.92 12.43 -1.50
CA LEU A 332 -13.97 12.77 -2.54
C LEU A 332 -13.86 14.29 -2.65
N VAL A 333 -12.67 14.80 -2.38
CA VAL A 333 -12.35 16.25 -2.40
C VAL A 333 -11.12 16.46 -3.27
N ASP A 334 -11.27 17.34 -4.26
CA ASP A 334 -10.11 17.76 -5.07
C ASP A 334 -9.26 18.73 -4.26
N PRO A 335 -7.98 18.40 -3.97
CA PRO A 335 -7.13 19.15 -3.03
C PRO A 335 -6.99 20.66 -3.30
N PRO A 336 -6.98 21.16 -4.54
CA PRO A 336 -6.99 22.61 -4.79
C PRO A 336 -8.26 23.33 -4.31
N HIS A 337 -9.37 22.60 -4.13
CA HIS A 337 -10.64 23.18 -3.72
C HIS A 337 -10.79 23.23 -2.20
N THR A 338 -10.04 24.10 -1.54
CA THR A 338 -10.04 24.27 -0.07
C THR A 338 -11.42 24.50 0.53
N THR A 339 -12.29 25.27 -0.14
CA THR A 339 -13.67 25.50 0.30
C THR A 339 -14.52 24.21 0.32
N ALA A 340 -14.26 23.26 -0.58
CA ALA A 340 -14.95 21.98 -0.58
C ALA A 340 -14.53 21.14 0.63
N LEU A 341 -13.25 21.12 0.96
CA LEU A 341 -12.74 20.44 2.16
C LEU A 341 -13.33 21.04 3.44
N GLU A 342 -13.34 22.38 3.54
CA GLU A 342 -13.91 23.09 4.67
C GLU A 342 -15.38 22.72 4.90
N LYS A 343 -16.21 22.72 3.85
CA LYS A 343 -17.60 22.28 3.91
C LYS A 343 -17.76 20.82 4.34
N VAL A 344 -16.89 19.93 3.88
CA VAL A 344 -16.91 18.51 4.25
C VAL A 344 -16.60 18.36 5.74
N ILE A 345 -15.53 19.01 6.24
CA ILE A 345 -15.18 18.94 7.66
C ILE A 345 -16.28 19.54 8.53
N SER A 346 -16.79 20.73 8.21
CA SER A 346 -17.89 21.34 8.97
C SER A 346 -19.12 20.41 9.04
N ARG A 347 -19.52 19.81 7.91
CA ARG A 347 -20.64 18.86 7.88
C ARG A 347 -20.38 17.61 8.72
N ILE A 348 -19.15 17.12 8.78
CA ILE A 348 -18.76 15.98 9.62
C ILE A 348 -18.87 16.35 11.11
N LEU A 349 -18.50 17.57 11.48
CA LEU A 349 -18.57 18.04 12.86
C LEU A 349 -20.02 18.30 13.30
N ASP A 350 -20.87 18.76 12.38
CA ASP A 350 -22.29 19.07 12.65
C ASP A 350 -23.18 17.80 12.67
N ASP A 351 -22.79 16.71 12.01
CA ASP A 351 -23.60 15.51 11.82
C ASP A 351 -22.85 14.21 12.17
N PRO A 352 -22.84 13.78 13.43
CA PRO A 352 -22.22 12.51 13.85
C PRO A 352 -22.83 11.26 13.20
N ASP A 353 -24.09 11.31 12.80
CA ASP A 353 -24.77 10.18 12.15
C ASP A 353 -24.22 9.93 10.76
N LEU A 354 -23.82 10.98 10.07
CA LEU A 354 -23.12 10.89 8.78
C LEU A 354 -21.82 10.07 8.89
N VAL A 355 -21.02 10.32 9.94
CA VAL A 355 -19.78 9.55 10.18
C VAL A 355 -20.11 8.09 10.45
N ARG A 356 -21.15 7.80 11.23
CA ARG A 356 -21.59 6.43 11.54
C ARG A 356 -21.98 5.69 10.26
N GLN A 357 -22.79 6.32 9.41
CA GLN A 357 -23.18 5.73 8.13
C GLN A 357 -21.97 5.44 7.25
N LYS A 358 -21.03 6.39 7.12
CA LYS A 358 -19.80 6.20 6.32
C LYS A 358 -18.92 5.09 6.89
N LYS A 359 -18.87 4.89 8.21
CA LYS A 359 -18.18 3.76 8.84
C LYS A 359 -18.79 2.41 8.42
N GLU A 360 -20.11 2.28 8.44
CA GLU A 360 -20.78 1.07 7.99
C GLU A 360 -20.53 0.80 6.49
N ASN A 361 -20.57 1.83 5.68
CA ASN A 361 -20.25 1.75 4.26
C ASN A 361 -18.80 1.32 4.03
N ALA A 362 -17.84 1.86 4.80
CA ALA A 362 -16.43 1.45 4.76
C ALA A 362 -16.24 -0.02 5.18
N ARG A 363 -16.99 -0.50 6.18
CA ARG A 363 -16.99 -1.93 6.58
C ARG A 363 -17.54 -2.84 5.48
N THR A 364 -18.60 -2.41 4.79
CA THR A 364 -19.16 -3.15 3.65
C THR A 364 -18.15 -3.23 2.52
N LEU A 365 -17.57 -2.11 2.11
CA LEU A 365 -16.47 -2.08 1.14
C LEU A 365 -15.33 -3.01 1.55
N ALA A 366 -14.91 -2.95 2.81
CA ALA A 366 -13.83 -3.77 3.32
C ALA A 366 -14.14 -5.27 3.20
N ALA A 367 -15.32 -5.71 3.60
CA ALA A 367 -15.72 -7.12 3.55
C ALA A 367 -15.88 -7.64 2.11
N GLU A 368 -16.39 -6.81 1.18
CA GLU A 368 -16.70 -7.24 -0.18
C GLU A 368 -15.52 -7.12 -1.15
N VAL A 369 -14.56 -6.22 -0.88
CA VAL A 369 -13.48 -5.88 -1.82
C VAL A 369 -12.09 -6.03 -1.23
N LEU A 370 -11.88 -5.62 0.03
CA LEU A 370 -10.57 -5.52 0.65
C LEU A 370 -10.21 -6.71 1.53
N ASP A 371 -11.17 -7.58 1.85
CA ASP A 371 -10.89 -8.83 2.55
C ASP A 371 -9.90 -9.68 1.74
N PRO A 372 -8.80 -10.13 2.34
CA PRO A 372 -7.78 -10.89 1.60
C PRO A 372 -8.35 -12.14 0.92
N GLY A 373 -9.27 -12.88 1.54
CA GLY A 373 -9.88 -14.07 0.96
C GLY A 373 -10.72 -13.77 -0.28
N VAL A 374 -11.35 -12.60 -0.33
CA VAL A 374 -12.14 -12.14 -1.47
C VAL A 374 -11.25 -11.58 -2.58
N ALA A 375 -10.32 -10.69 -2.22
CA ALA A 375 -9.46 -9.98 -3.17
C ALA A 375 -8.57 -10.90 -4.00
N LEU A 376 -8.23 -12.09 -3.50
CA LEU A 376 -7.32 -13.04 -4.17
C LEU A 376 -7.99 -14.00 -5.16
N LYS A 377 -9.31 -14.03 -5.26
CA LYS A 377 -10.03 -14.88 -6.22
C LYS A 377 -9.51 -14.78 -7.67
N PRO A 378 -9.15 -13.58 -8.21
CA PRO A 378 -8.59 -13.48 -9.55
C PRO A 378 -7.23 -14.19 -9.71
N LEU A 379 -6.35 -14.11 -8.70
CA LEU A 379 -5.08 -14.85 -8.74
C LEU A 379 -5.30 -16.37 -8.71
N LEU A 380 -6.29 -16.85 -7.94
CA LEU A 380 -6.62 -18.26 -7.91
C LEU A 380 -7.08 -18.77 -9.28
N ARG A 381 -7.88 -17.99 -10.03
CA ARG A 381 -8.28 -18.35 -11.41
C ARG A 381 -7.09 -18.52 -12.33
N ILE A 382 -6.06 -17.65 -12.23
CA ILE A 382 -4.81 -17.85 -12.98
C ILE A 382 -4.19 -19.20 -12.64
N MET A 383 -4.11 -19.52 -11.35
CA MET A 383 -3.44 -20.74 -10.88
C MET A 383 -4.24 -22.02 -11.25
N GLU A 384 -5.56 -21.95 -11.27
CA GLU A 384 -6.43 -23.07 -11.71
C GLU A 384 -6.26 -23.40 -13.20
N GLY A 385 -5.87 -22.41 -14.01
CA GLY A 385 -5.59 -22.58 -15.44
C GLY A 385 -4.23 -23.24 -15.75
N TRP A 386 -3.47 -23.59 -14.74
CA TRP A 386 -2.15 -24.23 -14.85
C TRP A 386 -2.24 -25.72 -14.57
#